data_65b3b4279d59e55514b7e45e99c812e5
#
_entry.id   65b3b4279d59e55514b7e45e99c812e5
#
_cell.length_a   1.000
_cell.length_b   1.000
_cell.length_c   1.000
_cell.angle_alpha   90.00
_cell.angle_beta   90.00
_cell.angle_gamma   90.00
#
_symmetry.space_group_name_H-M   'P 1'
#
loop_
_entity.id
_entity.type
_entity.pdbx_description
1 polymer ?
#
loop_
_entity_poly.entity_id
_entity_poly.type
_entity_poly.pdbx_seq_one_letter_code
_entity_poly.pdbx_strand_id
1 'polypeptide(L)'
;MGAIIIEDVAPPGSITAFNRDLQPEYERVGAGFQNDFNGYRTRRVGGIAEHSKEFKTLFTHPDVLALANGVLGSRCENIRVGSTTAIEILPGEEAQILHADDTIYPKEYLPFEVQISVLWALDDFTEENGATRVIPGSHLKGPHPDDAEQPSYPAEMPRGSIVVYLGSTLHGGGANRSDKPRRALVNTYALGWLRQEENQYLTLPSDAVDKQSDDVKRLLGFQVHGANLGVWPQDPDGKWFES
;
A
#
# COMPACT_ATOMS: atom_id res chain seq x y z
N MET A 1 -6.60 -1.79 18.19
CA MET A 1 -7.60 -1.44 17.17
C MET A 1 -7.24 -1.99 15.78
N GLY A 2 -5.97 -2.18 15.47
CA GLY A 2 -5.50 -2.71 14.18
C GLY A 2 -5.34 -1.64 13.07
N ALA A 3 -5.84 -0.44 13.30
CA ALA A 3 -5.69 0.71 12.42
C ALA A 3 -5.56 2.01 13.20
N ILE A 4 -4.93 3.02 12.58
CA ILE A 4 -4.75 4.37 13.11
C ILE A 4 -4.79 5.39 11.97
N ILE A 5 -5.38 6.55 12.22
CA ILE A 5 -5.31 7.72 11.33
C ILE A 5 -4.28 8.70 11.90
N ILE A 6 -3.44 9.26 11.04
CA ILE A 6 -2.51 10.34 11.37
C ILE A 6 -2.75 11.46 10.35
N GLU A 7 -3.13 12.62 10.85
CA GLU A 7 -3.46 13.77 10.01
C GLU A 7 -2.21 14.61 9.68
N ASP A 8 -2.30 15.35 8.57
CA ASP A 8 -1.30 16.34 8.13
C ASP A 8 0.13 15.80 7.99
N VAL A 9 0.26 14.55 7.48
CA VAL A 9 1.56 13.88 7.34
C VAL A 9 2.28 14.30 6.04
N ALA A 10 1.53 14.51 4.96
CA ALA A 10 2.13 14.78 3.66
C ALA A 10 2.84 16.15 3.61
N PRO A 11 4.09 16.23 3.11
CA PRO A 11 4.75 17.50 2.91
C PRO A 11 3.95 18.45 2.01
N PRO A 12 4.00 19.78 2.28
CA PRO A 12 3.25 20.75 1.51
C PRO A 12 3.49 20.63 0.00
N GLY A 13 2.41 20.55 -0.77
CA GLY A 13 2.46 20.45 -2.24
C GLY A 13 2.67 19.06 -2.83
N SER A 14 3.17 18.09 -2.06
CA SER A 14 3.47 16.73 -2.55
C SER A 14 2.23 16.03 -3.13
N ILE A 15 1.10 16.07 -2.43
CA ILE A 15 -0.15 15.47 -2.90
C ILE A 15 -0.65 16.13 -4.20
N THR A 16 -0.51 17.46 -4.32
CA THR A 16 -0.90 18.16 -5.55
C THR A 16 -0.03 17.74 -6.74
N ALA A 17 1.28 17.65 -6.53
CA ALA A 17 2.21 17.21 -7.56
C ALA A 17 1.95 15.73 -7.92
N PHE A 18 1.76 14.87 -6.94
CA PHE A 18 1.45 13.46 -7.14
C PHE A 18 0.16 13.26 -7.96
N ASN A 19 -0.94 13.93 -7.58
CA ASN A 19 -2.21 13.85 -8.32
C ASN A 19 -2.07 14.32 -9.77
N ARG A 20 -1.31 15.40 -10.01
CA ARG A 20 -1.03 15.87 -11.37
C ARG A 20 -0.28 14.82 -12.19
N ASP A 21 0.73 14.20 -11.60
CA ASP A 21 1.56 13.20 -12.29
C ASP A 21 0.77 11.93 -12.61
N LEU A 22 -0.19 11.54 -11.75
CA LEU A 22 -1.00 10.33 -11.92
C LEU A 22 -2.24 10.51 -12.80
N GLN A 23 -2.68 11.73 -13.05
CA GLN A 23 -3.90 11.98 -13.84
C GLN A 23 -3.88 11.32 -15.23
N PRO A 24 -2.80 11.42 -16.04
CA PRO A 24 -2.73 10.73 -17.33
C PRO A 24 -2.80 9.21 -17.20
N GLU A 25 -2.26 8.66 -16.13
CA GLU A 25 -2.23 7.22 -15.89
C GLU A 25 -3.61 6.66 -15.55
N TYR A 26 -4.39 7.36 -14.74
CA TYR A 26 -5.80 6.98 -14.48
C TYR A 26 -6.62 6.97 -15.78
N GLU A 27 -6.39 7.93 -16.68
CA GLU A 27 -7.06 7.98 -17.99
C GLU A 27 -6.60 6.82 -18.89
N ARG A 28 -5.33 6.50 -18.88
CA ARG A 28 -4.73 5.42 -19.69
C ARG A 28 -5.21 4.02 -19.27
N VAL A 29 -5.23 3.72 -17.97
CA VAL A 29 -5.66 2.39 -17.49
C VAL A 29 -7.16 2.18 -17.66
N GLY A 30 -7.94 3.26 -17.64
CA GLY A 30 -9.38 3.16 -17.77
C GLY A 30 -10.01 2.16 -16.81
N ALA A 31 -10.85 1.28 -17.32
CA ALA A 31 -11.56 0.25 -16.56
C ALA A 31 -10.90 -1.15 -16.65
N GLY A 32 -9.59 -1.24 -16.81
CA GLY A 32 -8.88 -2.47 -17.21
C GLY A 32 -8.94 -3.66 -16.24
N PHE A 33 -9.20 -3.45 -14.95
CA PHE A 33 -9.25 -4.50 -13.92
C PHE A 33 -10.61 -4.57 -13.21
N GLN A 34 -11.70 -4.49 -13.97
CA GLN A 34 -13.04 -4.55 -13.40
C GLN A 34 -13.42 -5.97 -13.00
N ASN A 35 -13.80 -6.13 -11.76
CA ASN A 35 -14.44 -7.33 -11.20
C ASN A 35 -15.10 -6.97 -9.87
N ASP A 36 -15.79 -7.91 -9.25
CA ASP A 36 -16.49 -7.71 -7.98
C ASP A 36 -15.57 -7.24 -6.84
N PHE A 37 -14.30 -7.63 -6.87
CA PHE A 37 -13.32 -7.24 -5.86
C PHE A 37 -12.72 -5.86 -6.14
N ASN A 38 -12.32 -5.59 -7.38
CA ASN A 38 -11.64 -4.34 -7.74
C ASN A 38 -12.59 -3.16 -7.94
N GLY A 39 -13.88 -3.44 -8.14
CA GLY A 39 -14.90 -2.47 -8.52
C GLY A 39 -15.03 -2.29 -10.03
N TYR A 40 -16.16 -1.78 -10.46
CA TYR A 40 -16.48 -1.54 -11.88
C TYR A 40 -16.28 -0.09 -12.31
N ARG A 41 -16.14 0.81 -11.33
CA ARG A 41 -15.87 2.24 -11.51
C ARG A 41 -14.62 2.67 -10.73
N THR A 42 -13.69 1.73 -10.52
CA THR A 42 -12.42 1.96 -9.83
C THR A 42 -11.28 1.78 -10.79
N ARG A 43 -10.37 2.75 -10.81
CA ARG A 43 -9.13 2.72 -11.58
C ARG A 43 -7.97 2.44 -10.65
N ARG A 44 -7.05 1.58 -11.07
CA ARG A 44 -5.86 1.20 -10.29
C ARG A 44 -4.62 1.34 -11.15
N VAL A 45 -3.61 2.04 -10.64
CA VAL A 45 -2.31 2.24 -11.27
C VAL A 45 -1.26 1.64 -10.36
N GLY A 46 -0.52 0.65 -10.85
CA GLY A 46 0.68 0.09 -10.20
C GLY A 46 1.96 0.75 -10.71
N GLY A 47 3.12 0.28 -10.24
CA GLY A 47 4.41 0.77 -10.72
C GLY A 47 4.66 2.26 -10.43
N ILE A 48 4.18 2.76 -9.33
CA ILE A 48 4.11 4.21 -9.02
C ILE A 48 5.47 4.91 -9.11
N ALA A 49 6.56 4.19 -8.84
CA ALA A 49 7.91 4.72 -8.94
C ALA A 49 8.31 5.20 -10.34
N GLU A 50 7.63 4.71 -11.40
CA GLU A 50 7.81 5.18 -12.78
C GLU A 50 7.06 6.47 -13.06
N HIS A 51 5.89 6.65 -12.43
CA HIS A 51 4.91 7.65 -12.83
C HIS A 51 5.02 8.99 -12.08
N SER A 52 5.58 8.99 -10.87
CA SER A 52 5.69 10.24 -10.09
C SER A 52 7.01 10.33 -9.31
N LYS A 53 7.64 11.50 -9.40
CA LYS A 53 8.81 11.83 -8.57
C LYS A 53 8.48 12.00 -7.10
N GLU A 54 7.23 12.36 -6.80
CA GLU A 54 6.73 12.49 -5.42
C GLU A 54 6.57 11.13 -4.73
N PHE A 55 6.61 10.02 -5.49
CA PHE A 55 6.60 8.68 -4.94
C PHE A 55 7.62 8.53 -3.81
N LYS A 56 8.88 8.95 -4.05
CA LYS A 56 9.93 8.86 -3.04
C LYS A 56 9.52 9.53 -1.73
N THR A 57 8.99 10.75 -1.81
CA THR A 57 8.62 11.55 -0.63
C THR A 57 7.58 10.86 0.25
N LEU A 58 6.56 10.27 -0.37
CA LEU A 58 5.49 9.56 0.34
C LEU A 58 5.93 8.16 0.78
N PHE A 59 6.68 7.47 -0.06
CA PHE A 59 7.09 6.09 0.13
C PHE A 59 8.17 5.92 1.21
N THR A 60 9.11 6.88 1.32
CA THR A 60 10.18 6.85 2.32
C THR A 60 9.92 7.82 3.48
N HIS A 61 8.67 8.25 3.69
CA HIS A 61 8.35 9.17 4.78
C HIS A 61 8.81 8.60 6.13
N PRO A 62 9.54 9.36 6.96
CA PRO A 62 10.13 8.85 8.20
C PRO A 62 9.11 8.19 9.15
N ASP A 63 7.95 8.81 9.35
CA ASP A 63 6.91 8.27 10.22
C ASP A 63 6.32 6.97 9.67
N VAL A 64 6.15 6.89 8.34
CA VAL A 64 5.68 5.68 7.66
C VAL A 64 6.67 4.54 7.86
N LEU A 65 7.95 4.79 7.63
CA LEU A 65 9.00 3.77 7.83
C LEU A 65 9.17 3.38 9.29
N ALA A 66 9.01 4.33 10.22
CA ALA A 66 9.05 4.06 11.66
C ALA A 66 7.90 3.12 12.07
N LEU A 67 6.69 3.37 11.58
CA LEU A 67 5.53 2.50 11.83
C LEU A 67 5.74 1.10 11.23
N ALA A 68 6.18 1.03 9.96
CA ALA A 68 6.44 -0.24 9.30
C ALA A 68 7.50 -1.07 10.04
N ASN A 69 8.61 -0.45 10.41
CA ASN A 69 9.66 -1.12 11.19
C ASN A 69 9.20 -1.47 12.61
N GLY A 70 8.37 -0.63 13.24
CA GLY A 70 7.80 -0.90 14.55
C GLY A 70 6.95 -2.17 14.59
N VAL A 71 6.21 -2.45 13.52
CA VAL A 71 5.37 -3.66 13.39
C VAL A 71 6.19 -4.86 12.92
N LEU A 72 7.02 -4.70 11.90
CA LEU A 72 7.64 -5.80 11.15
C LEU A 72 9.08 -6.09 11.53
N GLY A 73 9.82 -5.08 12.02
CA GLY A 73 11.26 -5.14 12.20
C GLY A 73 11.78 -6.19 13.20
N SER A 74 10.92 -6.69 14.10
CA SER A 74 11.29 -7.81 15.00
C SER A 74 11.30 -9.17 14.28
N ARG A 75 10.85 -9.26 13.02
CA ARG A 75 10.67 -10.50 12.25
C ARG A 75 11.48 -10.54 10.95
N CYS A 76 12.23 -9.49 10.66
CA CYS A 76 13.07 -9.39 9.47
C CYS A 76 14.24 -8.43 9.70
N GLU A 77 15.32 -8.58 8.96
CA GLU A 77 16.44 -7.63 9.00
C GLU A 77 16.11 -6.30 8.29
N ASN A 78 15.33 -6.39 7.27
CA ASN A 78 14.82 -5.24 6.53
C ASN A 78 13.38 -5.48 6.08
N ILE A 79 12.63 -4.40 5.94
CA ILE A 79 11.32 -4.40 5.30
C ILE A 79 11.46 -4.11 3.82
N ARG A 80 10.45 -4.46 3.04
CA ARG A 80 10.32 -4.04 1.65
C ARG A 80 8.87 -3.71 1.31
N VAL A 81 8.64 -3.10 0.17
CA VAL A 81 7.29 -2.90 -0.35
C VAL A 81 6.68 -4.22 -0.80
N GLY A 82 5.42 -4.44 -0.46
CA GLY A 82 4.60 -5.51 -1.01
C GLY A 82 3.98 -5.08 -2.34
N SER A 83 3.28 -3.95 -2.33
CA SER A 83 2.68 -3.34 -3.52
C SER A 83 2.62 -1.82 -3.39
N THR A 84 2.49 -1.15 -4.55
CA THR A 84 2.24 0.29 -4.65
C THR A 84 1.09 0.52 -5.62
N THR A 85 -0.02 1.05 -5.14
CA THR A 85 -1.21 1.20 -5.98
C THR A 85 -1.88 2.55 -5.75
N ALA A 86 -1.96 3.36 -6.79
CA ALA A 86 -2.83 4.52 -6.79
C ALA A 86 -4.24 4.10 -7.23
N ILE A 87 -5.24 4.50 -6.44
CA ILE A 87 -6.63 4.09 -6.60
C ILE A 87 -7.49 5.33 -6.80
N GLU A 88 -8.32 5.32 -7.85
CA GLU A 88 -9.33 6.34 -8.08
C GLU A 88 -10.71 5.69 -8.11
N ILE A 89 -11.55 5.99 -7.12
CA ILE A 89 -12.93 5.51 -7.02
C ILE A 89 -13.85 6.58 -7.63
N LEU A 90 -14.48 6.24 -8.74
CA LEU A 90 -15.37 7.16 -9.47
C LEU A 90 -16.76 7.24 -8.82
N PRO A 91 -17.52 8.32 -9.06
CA PRO A 91 -18.91 8.44 -8.64
C PRO A 91 -19.76 7.22 -9.03
N GLY A 92 -20.55 6.71 -8.07
CA GLY A 92 -21.43 5.56 -8.27
C GLY A 92 -20.71 4.20 -8.15
N GLU A 93 -19.48 4.15 -7.65
CA GLU A 93 -18.86 2.87 -7.29
C GLU A 93 -19.49 2.32 -6.01
N GLU A 94 -19.74 1.03 -5.98
CA GLU A 94 -20.26 0.31 -4.83
C GLU A 94 -19.16 0.03 -3.80
N ALA A 95 -19.56 -0.30 -2.57
CA ALA A 95 -18.59 -0.64 -1.54
C ALA A 95 -17.85 -1.94 -1.86
N GLN A 96 -16.55 -1.92 -1.70
CA GLN A 96 -15.71 -3.11 -1.83
C GLN A 96 -16.04 -4.12 -0.71
N ILE A 97 -15.95 -5.40 -1.02
CA ILE A 97 -16.04 -6.45 -0.01
C ILE A 97 -14.92 -6.26 1.03
N LEU A 98 -15.27 -6.44 2.31
CA LEU A 98 -14.28 -6.36 3.38
C LEU A 98 -13.33 -7.55 3.29
N HIS A 99 -12.03 -7.28 3.37
CA HIS A 99 -10.97 -8.26 3.23
C HIS A 99 -9.77 -7.90 4.11
N ALA A 100 -8.89 -8.86 4.32
CA ALA A 100 -7.58 -8.65 4.92
C ALA A 100 -6.50 -8.86 3.85
N ASP A 101 -5.56 -7.93 3.75
CA ASP A 101 -4.53 -7.93 2.69
C ASP A 101 -3.59 -9.15 2.79
N ASP A 102 -3.32 -9.62 4.00
CA ASP A 102 -2.36 -10.69 4.25
C ASP A 102 -2.88 -12.12 3.97
N THR A 103 -4.14 -12.24 3.53
CA THR A 103 -4.73 -13.54 3.12
C THR A 103 -4.09 -14.14 1.86
N ILE A 104 -3.30 -13.37 1.13
CA ILE A 104 -2.47 -13.86 0.02
C ILE A 104 -1.31 -14.75 0.48
N TYR A 105 -0.97 -14.71 1.77
CA TYR A 105 0.06 -15.53 2.39
C TYR A 105 -0.52 -16.68 3.21
N PRO A 106 0.21 -17.81 3.40
CA PRO A 106 -0.25 -18.94 4.19
C PRO A 106 -0.21 -18.61 5.70
N LYS A 107 -1.20 -17.86 6.18
CA LYS A 107 -1.27 -17.33 7.55
C LYS A 107 -1.25 -18.40 8.65
N GLU A 108 -1.71 -19.60 8.34
CA GLU A 108 -1.65 -20.74 9.27
C GLU A 108 -0.22 -21.07 9.72
N TYR A 109 0.80 -20.71 8.91
CA TYR A 109 2.22 -20.90 9.25
C TYR A 109 2.89 -19.60 9.72
N LEU A 110 2.20 -18.46 9.67
CA LEU A 110 2.72 -17.13 9.97
C LEU A 110 1.85 -16.45 11.05
N PRO A 111 1.94 -16.87 12.33
CA PRO A 111 1.06 -16.40 13.39
C PRO A 111 1.47 -14.99 13.91
N PHE A 112 1.89 -14.12 13.02
CA PHE A 112 2.31 -12.74 13.29
C PHE A 112 2.00 -11.85 12.09
N GLU A 113 2.05 -10.54 12.27
CA GLU A 113 1.87 -9.60 11.18
C GLU A 113 3.00 -9.71 10.16
N VAL A 114 2.62 -9.85 8.89
CA VAL A 114 3.56 -10.02 7.77
C VAL A 114 3.64 -8.79 6.88
N GLN A 115 2.64 -7.92 6.98
CA GLN A 115 2.57 -6.66 6.26
C GLN A 115 1.73 -5.61 7.00
N ILE A 116 1.96 -4.36 6.66
CA ILE A 116 1.08 -3.23 6.98
C ILE A 116 0.80 -2.44 5.71
N SER A 117 -0.37 -1.83 5.65
CA SER A 117 -0.73 -0.94 4.56
C SER A 117 -0.81 0.50 5.06
N VAL A 118 -0.24 1.41 4.29
CA VAL A 118 -0.31 2.86 4.50
C VAL A 118 -1.05 3.47 3.33
N LEU A 119 -2.25 3.96 3.61
CA LEU A 119 -3.10 4.57 2.62
C LEU A 119 -3.11 6.09 2.80
N TRP A 120 -2.56 6.79 1.82
CA TRP A 120 -2.52 8.25 1.74
C TRP A 120 -3.82 8.79 1.16
N ALA A 121 -4.42 9.75 1.84
CA ALA A 121 -5.56 10.50 1.32
C ALA A 121 -5.08 11.53 0.28
N LEU A 122 -5.33 11.25 -0.98
CA LEU A 122 -5.00 12.17 -2.09
C LEU A 122 -6.09 13.23 -2.31
N ASP A 123 -7.27 13.01 -1.78
CA ASP A 123 -8.41 13.92 -1.63
C ASP A 123 -8.90 13.84 -0.18
N ASP A 124 -9.82 14.70 0.26
CA ASP A 124 -10.48 14.53 1.56
C ASP A 124 -11.28 13.22 1.53
N PHE A 125 -11.18 12.44 2.60
CA PHE A 125 -11.94 11.21 2.75
C PHE A 125 -13.15 11.46 3.64
N THR A 126 -14.32 11.18 3.11
CA THR A 126 -15.61 11.24 3.81
C THR A 126 -16.38 9.94 3.59
N GLU A 127 -17.35 9.66 4.45
CA GLU A 127 -18.24 8.52 4.23
C GLU A 127 -18.95 8.61 2.87
N GLU A 128 -19.34 9.82 2.47
CA GLU A 128 -20.07 10.06 1.22
C GLU A 128 -19.23 9.73 -0.03
N ASN A 129 -17.92 10.04 -0.03
CA ASN A 129 -17.06 9.78 -1.20
C ASN A 129 -16.33 8.43 -1.16
N GLY A 130 -16.72 7.55 -0.24
CA GLY A 130 -16.18 6.20 -0.17
C GLY A 130 -14.86 6.08 0.59
N ALA A 131 -14.72 6.83 1.70
CA ALA A 131 -13.60 6.60 2.63
C ALA A 131 -13.44 5.11 2.93
N THR A 132 -12.20 4.66 3.07
CA THR A 132 -11.89 3.27 3.42
C THR A 132 -12.58 2.89 4.71
N ARG A 133 -13.31 1.78 4.70
CA ARG A 133 -13.98 1.23 5.89
C ARG A 133 -13.07 0.24 6.57
N VAL A 134 -13.05 0.25 7.90
CA VAL A 134 -12.22 -0.62 8.73
C VAL A 134 -13.08 -1.24 9.82
N ILE A 135 -12.83 -2.51 10.16
CA ILE A 135 -13.41 -3.16 11.34
C ILE A 135 -12.37 -3.16 12.47
N PRO A 136 -12.52 -2.30 13.49
CA PRO A 136 -11.60 -2.23 14.62
C PRO A 136 -11.53 -3.56 15.39
N GLY A 137 -10.30 -4.05 15.62
CA GLY A 137 -10.08 -5.29 16.39
C GLY A 137 -10.19 -6.58 15.60
N SER A 138 -10.54 -6.53 14.30
CA SER A 138 -10.65 -7.73 13.46
C SER A 138 -9.35 -8.53 13.36
N HIS A 139 -8.18 -7.87 13.37
CA HIS A 139 -6.85 -8.49 13.40
C HIS A 139 -6.61 -9.46 14.57
N LEU A 140 -7.41 -9.38 15.65
CA LEU A 140 -7.29 -10.27 16.81
C LEU A 140 -8.07 -11.59 16.67
N LYS A 141 -8.85 -11.75 15.59
CA LYS A 141 -9.79 -12.86 15.43
C LYS A 141 -9.28 -14.02 14.59
N GLY A 142 -8.03 -13.93 14.14
CA GLY A 142 -7.42 -14.97 13.30
C GLY A 142 -7.59 -14.72 11.80
N PRO A 143 -7.04 -15.65 10.96
CA PRO A 143 -6.85 -15.39 9.53
C PRO A 143 -8.14 -15.37 8.69
N HIS A 144 -9.25 -15.86 9.20
CA HIS A 144 -10.54 -15.88 8.51
C HIS A 144 -11.65 -15.49 9.48
N PRO A 145 -11.69 -14.23 9.92
CA PRO A 145 -12.75 -13.79 10.82
C PRO A 145 -14.09 -13.83 10.11
N ASP A 146 -15.06 -14.49 10.73
CA ASP A 146 -16.45 -14.49 10.29
C ASP A 146 -17.10 -13.18 10.76
N ASP A 147 -16.87 -12.10 10.03
CA ASP A 147 -17.14 -10.72 10.50
C ASP A 147 -18.33 -10.05 9.81
N ALA A 148 -19.18 -10.82 9.14
CA ALA A 148 -20.39 -10.27 8.51
C ALA A 148 -21.31 -9.51 9.51
N GLU A 149 -21.11 -9.68 10.82
CA GLU A 149 -21.91 -9.06 11.87
C GLU A 149 -21.26 -7.87 12.57
N GLN A 150 -19.99 -7.51 12.23
CA GLN A 150 -19.34 -6.40 12.94
C GLN A 150 -19.47 -5.08 12.20
N PRO A 151 -19.71 -3.97 12.92
CA PRO A 151 -19.78 -2.66 12.31
C PRO A 151 -18.40 -2.25 11.78
N SER A 152 -18.34 -1.84 10.51
CA SER A 152 -17.19 -1.18 9.93
C SER A 152 -17.38 0.33 9.97
N TYR A 153 -16.28 1.07 10.14
CA TYR A 153 -16.29 2.53 10.27
C TYR A 153 -15.48 3.17 9.16
N PRO A 154 -15.96 4.28 8.56
CA PRO A 154 -15.22 5.02 7.56
C PRO A 154 -13.99 5.69 8.20
N ALA A 155 -12.83 5.58 7.57
CA ALA A 155 -11.62 6.31 7.93
C ALA A 155 -11.67 7.71 7.31
N GLU A 156 -12.51 8.58 7.90
CA GLU A 156 -12.62 9.97 7.46
C GLU A 156 -11.38 10.74 7.88
N MET A 157 -10.77 11.46 6.94
CA MET A 157 -9.55 12.22 7.18
C MET A 157 -9.31 13.29 6.10
N PRO A 158 -8.66 14.40 6.44
CA PRO A 158 -8.29 15.42 5.47
C PRO A 158 -7.27 14.89 4.45
N ARG A 159 -7.26 15.50 3.29
CA ARG A 159 -6.22 15.29 2.27
C ARG A 159 -4.82 15.48 2.86
N GLY A 160 -3.89 14.58 2.54
CA GLY A 160 -2.52 14.59 3.06
C GLY A 160 -2.34 13.81 4.37
N SER A 161 -3.43 13.28 4.91
CA SER A 161 -3.40 12.35 6.05
C SER A 161 -3.15 10.92 5.58
N ILE A 162 -2.85 10.04 6.53
CA ILE A 162 -2.73 8.60 6.28
C ILE A 162 -3.64 7.80 7.21
N VAL A 163 -4.20 6.72 6.71
CA VAL A 163 -4.63 5.62 7.55
C VAL A 163 -3.65 4.46 7.41
N VAL A 164 -3.16 3.96 8.55
CA VAL A 164 -2.26 2.82 8.63
C VAL A 164 -3.02 1.67 9.25
N TYR A 165 -2.99 0.50 8.64
CA TYR A 165 -3.64 -0.70 9.17
C TYR A 165 -2.79 -1.95 8.97
N LEU A 166 -2.95 -2.89 9.90
CA LEU A 166 -2.28 -4.19 9.84
C LEU A 166 -2.82 -5.02 8.68
N GLY A 167 -1.98 -5.84 8.06
CA GLY A 167 -2.39 -6.71 6.95
C GLY A 167 -3.56 -7.64 7.30
N SER A 168 -3.68 -8.03 8.56
CA SER A 168 -4.76 -8.85 9.09
C SER A 168 -6.03 -8.09 9.47
N THR A 169 -6.05 -6.76 9.35
CA THR A 169 -7.22 -5.94 9.65
C THR A 169 -8.22 -5.95 8.50
N LEU A 170 -9.48 -6.29 8.78
CA LEU A 170 -10.54 -6.22 7.77
C LEU A 170 -10.85 -4.79 7.39
N HIS A 171 -10.79 -4.53 6.10
CA HIS A 171 -11.04 -3.23 5.51
C HIS A 171 -11.56 -3.35 4.07
N GLY A 172 -11.97 -2.23 3.49
CA GLY A 172 -12.41 -2.15 2.10
C GLY A 172 -12.79 -0.72 1.72
N GLY A 173 -12.80 -0.41 0.44
CA GLY A 173 -13.29 0.87 -0.06
C GLY A 173 -14.77 1.06 0.26
N GLY A 174 -15.17 2.26 0.70
CA GLY A 174 -16.58 2.64 0.82
C GLY A 174 -17.21 2.91 -0.55
N ALA A 175 -18.53 2.93 -0.62
CA ALA A 175 -19.24 3.34 -1.82
C ALA A 175 -19.06 4.84 -2.07
N ASN A 176 -18.75 5.23 -3.31
CA ASN A 176 -18.67 6.65 -3.66
C ASN A 176 -20.03 7.15 -4.13
N ARG A 177 -20.76 7.81 -3.24
CA ARG A 177 -22.08 8.43 -3.50
C ARG A 177 -21.97 9.90 -3.85
N SER A 178 -20.75 10.46 -3.85
CA SER A 178 -20.50 11.85 -4.22
C SER A 178 -20.46 12.04 -5.74
N ASP A 179 -20.34 13.29 -6.17
CA ASP A 179 -20.22 13.68 -7.57
C ASP A 179 -18.77 13.77 -8.08
N LYS A 180 -17.78 13.43 -7.23
CA LYS A 180 -16.34 13.54 -7.54
C LYS A 180 -15.60 12.23 -7.31
N PRO A 181 -14.51 11.98 -8.06
CA PRO A 181 -13.60 10.89 -7.76
C PRO A 181 -12.96 11.03 -6.38
N ARG A 182 -12.70 9.91 -5.71
CA ARG A 182 -11.87 9.86 -4.50
C ARG A 182 -10.60 9.08 -4.79
N ARG A 183 -9.45 9.68 -4.54
CA ARG A 183 -8.13 9.13 -4.85
C ARG A 183 -7.35 8.79 -3.59
N ALA A 184 -6.62 7.68 -3.68
CA ALA A 184 -5.72 7.20 -2.64
C ALA A 184 -4.41 6.67 -3.25
N LEU A 185 -3.33 6.69 -2.48
CA LEU A 185 -2.14 5.89 -2.74
C LEU A 185 -2.00 4.88 -1.61
N VAL A 186 -1.98 3.60 -1.94
CA VAL A 186 -1.69 2.52 -0.99
C VAL A 186 -0.25 2.06 -1.20
N ASN A 187 0.54 2.12 -0.14
CA ASN A 187 1.85 1.50 -0.06
C ASN A 187 1.80 0.39 0.99
N THR A 188 1.92 -0.86 0.56
CA THR A 188 2.02 -1.99 1.46
C THR A 188 3.48 -2.25 1.78
N TYR A 189 3.83 -2.36 3.06
CA TYR A 189 5.16 -2.76 3.53
C TYR A 189 5.08 -4.15 4.11
N ALA A 190 6.04 -5.00 3.76
CA ALA A 190 6.07 -6.40 4.15
C ALA A 190 7.45 -6.81 4.66
N LEU A 191 7.52 -8.00 5.29
CA LEU A 191 8.77 -8.62 5.69
C LEU A 191 9.69 -8.80 4.48
N GLY A 192 10.94 -8.41 4.57
CA GLY A 192 11.86 -8.40 3.45
C GLY A 192 12.15 -9.76 2.81
N TRP A 193 11.91 -10.85 3.53
CA TRP A 193 12.06 -12.22 3.03
C TRP A 193 10.80 -12.81 2.38
N LEU A 194 9.64 -12.14 2.46
CA LEU A 194 8.43 -12.57 1.76
C LEU A 194 8.47 -12.20 0.28
N ARG A 195 7.78 -12.96 -0.56
CA ARG A 195 7.52 -12.57 -1.94
C ARG A 195 6.59 -11.35 -1.97
N GLN A 196 6.94 -10.37 -2.79
CA GLN A 196 6.11 -9.18 -3.00
C GLN A 196 4.79 -9.55 -3.68
N GLU A 197 3.72 -8.86 -3.30
CA GLU A 197 2.43 -8.91 -4.00
C GLU A 197 2.57 -8.35 -5.42
N GLU A 198 3.14 -7.15 -5.57
CA GLU A 198 3.49 -6.56 -6.86
C GLU A 198 4.95 -6.88 -7.20
N ASN A 199 5.20 -7.50 -8.34
CA ASN A 199 6.55 -7.84 -8.77
C ASN A 199 7.28 -6.61 -9.31
N GLN A 200 7.93 -5.84 -8.44
CA GLN A 200 8.63 -4.60 -8.77
C GLN A 200 9.72 -4.79 -9.84
N TYR A 201 10.36 -5.97 -9.89
CA TYR A 201 11.42 -6.26 -10.85
C TYR A 201 10.91 -6.40 -12.30
N LEU A 202 9.62 -6.75 -12.47
CA LEU A 202 8.98 -6.87 -13.78
C LEU A 202 8.10 -5.67 -14.11
N THR A 203 7.56 -5.01 -13.09
CA THR A 203 6.66 -3.86 -13.26
C THR A 203 7.44 -2.61 -13.66
N LEU A 204 8.62 -2.40 -13.04
CA LEU A 204 9.39 -1.19 -13.26
C LEU A 204 10.42 -1.38 -14.37
N PRO A 205 10.49 -0.49 -15.38
CA PRO A 205 11.58 -0.44 -16.32
C PRO A 205 12.92 -0.17 -15.62
N SER A 206 14.01 -0.75 -16.11
CA SER A 206 15.34 -0.60 -15.50
C SER A 206 15.76 0.87 -15.37
N ASP A 207 15.47 1.69 -16.36
CA ASP A 207 15.79 3.13 -16.35
C ASP A 207 14.97 3.92 -15.33
N ALA A 208 13.78 3.46 -14.96
CA ALA A 208 13.00 4.03 -13.86
C ALA A 208 13.61 3.67 -12.50
N VAL A 209 14.10 2.44 -12.35
CA VAL A 209 14.80 1.97 -11.14
C VAL A 209 16.14 2.70 -10.98
N ASP A 210 16.91 2.86 -12.05
CA ASP A 210 18.24 3.51 -12.02
C ASP A 210 18.17 4.97 -11.52
N LYS A 211 17.06 5.65 -11.77
CA LYS A 211 16.80 7.03 -11.33
C LYS A 211 16.42 7.13 -9.84
N GLN A 212 16.11 6.02 -9.19
CA GLN A 212 15.74 6.04 -7.76
C GLN A 212 16.98 6.14 -6.86
N SER A 213 16.78 6.69 -5.67
CA SER A 213 17.81 6.65 -4.61
C SER A 213 17.97 5.23 -4.07
N ASP A 214 19.11 4.96 -3.44
CA ASP A 214 19.41 3.65 -2.87
C ASP A 214 18.36 3.21 -1.84
N ASP A 215 17.86 4.14 -1.01
CA ASP A 215 16.79 3.83 -0.04
C ASP A 215 15.51 3.35 -0.72
N VAL A 216 15.11 3.98 -1.84
CA VAL A 216 13.95 3.55 -2.63
C VAL A 216 14.23 2.21 -3.28
N LYS A 217 15.41 2.02 -3.88
CA LYS A 217 15.80 0.73 -4.48
C LYS A 217 15.73 -0.40 -3.48
N ARG A 218 16.27 -0.20 -2.26
CA ARG A 218 16.21 -1.18 -1.18
C ARG A 218 14.77 -1.54 -0.82
N LEU A 219 13.91 -0.55 -0.62
CA LEU A 219 12.50 -0.79 -0.32
C LEU A 219 11.76 -1.49 -1.46
N LEU A 220 12.10 -1.21 -2.74
CA LEU A 220 11.57 -1.92 -3.90
C LEU A 220 12.05 -3.39 -3.97
N GLY A 221 13.00 -3.77 -3.12
CA GLY A 221 13.51 -5.15 -3.01
C GLY A 221 14.86 -5.37 -3.68
N PHE A 222 15.50 -4.33 -4.22
CA PHE A 222 16.87 -4.41 -4.75
C PHE A 222 17.88 -4.38 -3.58
N GLN A 223 17.80 -5.39 -2.73
CA GLN A 223 18.70 -5.64 -1.61
C GLN A 223 18.64 -7.10 -1.20
N VAL A 224 19.71 -7.60 -0.60
CA VAL A 224 19.75 -8.92 0.02
C VAL A 224 19.08 -8.86 1.38
N HIS A 225 18.33 -9.89 1.75
CA HIS A 225 17.81 -10.08 3.10
C HIS A 225 18.63 -11.15 3.83
N GLY A 226 19.16 -10.80 4.99
CA GLY A 226 20.10 -11.68 5.69
C GLY A 226 21.36 -11.95 4.87
N ALA A 227 21.92 -13.14 5.01
CA ALA A 227 23.15 -13.49 4.33
C ALA A 227 22.96 -13.87 2.85
N ASN A 228 21.81 -14.48 2.49
CA ASN A 228 21.72 -15.21 1.22
C ASN A 228 20.38 -15.10 0.48
N LEU A 229 19.38 -14.42 1.02
CA LEU A 229 18.08 -14.32 0.33
C LEU A 229 18.08 -13.16 -0.67
N GLY A 230 17.91 -13.48 -1.95
CA GLY A 230 17.84 -12.51 -3.02
C GLY A 230 19.18 -11.99 -3.52
N VAL A 231 20.27 -12.73 -3.33
CA VAL A 231 21.62 -12.38 -3.82
C VAL A 231 21.66 -12.33 -5.36
N TRP A 232 22.45 -11.41 -5.88
CA TRP A 232 22.74 -11.32 -7.34
C TRP A 232 24.15 -10.76 -7.57
N PRO A 233 24.79 -11.04 -8.76
CA PRO A 233 26.20 -10.73 -9.00
C PRO A 233 26.59 -9.26 -8.87
N GLN A 234 25.65 -8.34 -9.10
CA GLN A 234 25.88 -6.89 -9.05
C GLN A 234 25.33 -6.26 -7.77
N ASP A 235 25.15 -7.05 -6.71
CA ASP A 235 24.72 -6.54 -5.42
C ASP A 235 25.68 -5.46 -4.92
N PRO A 236 25.19 -4.21 -4.70
CA PRO A 236 26.04 -3.10 -4.26
C PRO A 236 26.61 -3.31 -2.83
N ASP A 237 25.96 -4.14 -2.03
CA ASP A 237 26.42 -4.47 -0.68
C ASP A 237 27.44 -5.61 -0.65
N GLY A 238 27.79 -6.17 -1.82
CA GLY A 238 28.83 -7.18 -1.97
C GLY A 238 28.51 -8.52 -1.33
N LYS A 239 27.24 -8.83 -1.09
CA LYS A 239 26.82 -10.05 -0.39
C LYS A 239 26.68 -11.29 -1.27
N TRP A 240 27.13 -11.21 -2.53
CA TRP A 240 27.10 -12.36 -3.41
C TRP A 240 28.05 -13.45 -2.93
N PHE A 241 27.50 -14.55 -2.40
CA PHE A 241 28.25 -15.66 -1.86
C PHE A 241 29.34 -15.27 -0.82
N GLU A 242 29.06 -14.33 0.04
CA GLU A 242 29.90 -14.19 1.25
C GLU A 242 29.83 -15.50 2.05
N SER A 243 30.94 -16.21 2.05
CA SER A 243 31.14 -17.45 2.80
C SER A 243 31.59 -17.14 4.23
#